data_ebc05b3238fd636a68a85efc4ce6eb05
#
_entry.id   ebc05b3238fd636a68a85efc4ce6eb05
#
_cell.length_a   1.000
_cell.length_b   1.000
_cell.length_c   1.000
_cell.angle_alpha   90.00
_cell.angle_beta   90.00
_cell.angle_gamma   90.00
#
_symmetry.space_group_name_H-M   'P 1'
#
loop_
_entity.id
_entity.type
_entity.pdbx_description
1 polymer ?
#
loop_
_entity_poly.entity_id
_entity_poly.type
_entity_poly.pdbx_seq_one_letter_code
_entity_poly.pdbx_strand_id
1 'polypeptide(L)'
;MKAKIVLIRHGMTQGNQEHRYVGTTDEGLLPESVEELRGMQKFWQKQVSMNRRTATDSVHDEVEIAPGKITCDQHCQKNGSKEQIVYVSPYLRAMQTADILFPDAGKVEIPELAECRFGEFEYMNYAELNGNPDYQRYIDSGGTTAFPGGETKAEFTDRVMRGFEKVFVDAESREEQKRLRCDVSSRIETAHTSLSDTIIIVAHGGTI
;
A
#
# COMPACT_ATOMS: atom_id res chain seq x y z
N MET A 1 -4.37 -17.21 8.81
CA MET A 1 -4.92 -16.51 7.63
C MET A 1 -3.95 -16.62 6.45
N LYS A 2 -4.40 -16.95 5.23
CA LYS A 2 -3.56 -16.85 4.02
C LYS A 2 -3.92 -15.51 3.36
N ALA A 3 -3.19 -14.46 3.68
CA ALA A 3 -3.37 -13.15 3.05
C ALA A 3 -2.30 -12.94 1.97
N LYS A 4 -2.68 -12.32 0.86
CA LYS A 4 -1.74 -11.83 -0.15
C LYS A 4 -1.26 -10.45 0.27
N ILE A 5 0.05 -10.22 0.26
CA ILE A 5 0.65 -8.92 0.55
C ILE A 5 1.15 -8.33 -0.76
N VAL A 6 0.81 -7.07 -1.01
CA VAL A 6 1.31 -6.28 -2.14
C VAL A 6 2.06 -5.09 -1.59
N LEU A 7 3.36 -5.04 -1.83
CA LEU A 7 4.23 -3.93 -1.47
C LEU A 7 4.45 -3.04 -2.70
N ILE A 8 4.23 -1.75 -2.54
CA ILE A 8 4.33 -0.77 -3.62
C ILE A 8 5.30 0.32 -3.18
N ARG A 9 6.38 0.50 -3.93
CA ARG A 9 7.23 1.67 -3.79
C ARG A 9 6.52 2.87 -4.39
N HIS A 10 6.61 4.03 -3.71
CA HIS A 10 6.09 5.30 -4.23
C HIS A 10 6.67 5.63 -5.62
N GLY A 11 5.96 6.46 -6.39
CA GLY A 11 6.41 6.96 -7.69
C GLY A 11 7.64 7.86 -7.58
N MET A 12 8.22 8.21 -8.74
CA MET A 12 9.44 9.01 -8.84
C MET A 12 9.23 10.43 -8.33
N THR A 13 10.22 10.94 -7.58
CA THR A 13 10.30 12.31 -7.11
C THR A 13 11.52 13.02 -7.71
N GLN A 14 11.65 14.34 -7.52
CA GLN A 14 12.81 15.10 -7.98
C GLN A 14 14.11 14.56 -7.36
N GLY A 15 14.13 14.37 -6.05
CA GLY A 15 15.31 13.83 -5.37
C GLY A 15 15.69 12.43 -5.84
N ASN A 16 14.72 11.58 -6.17
CA ASN A 16 15.01 10.26 -6.76
C ASN A 16 15.65 10.39 -8.16
N GLN A 17 15.16 11.30 -8.99
CA GLN A 17 15.71 11.57 -10.32
C GLN A 17 17.16 12.09 -10.22
N GLU A 18 17.47 12.88 -9.20
CA GLU A 18 18.81 13.41 -8.93
C GLU A 18 19.69 12.44 -8.10
N HIS A 19 19.22 11.21 -7.85
CA HIS A 19 19.93 10.20 -7.04
C HIS A 19 20.29 10.68 -5.63
N ARG A 20 19.40 11.46 -5.00
CA ARG A 20 19.57 11.99 -3.65
C ARG A 20 19.08 11.01 -2.59
N TYR A 21 19.64 11.11 -1.42
CA TYR A 21 19.12 10.44 -0.21
C TYR A 21 17.86 11.17 0.27
N VAL A 22 16.68 10.68 -0.12
CA VAL A 22 15.40 11.29 0.20
C VAL A 22 14.74 10.52 1.34
N GLY A 23 15.01 10.93 2.55
CA GLY A 23 14.46 10.34 3.78
C GLY A 23 13.30 11.17 4.32
N THR A 24 13.64 12.14 5.17
CA THR A 24 12.68 13.02 5.85
C THR A 24 12.16 14.17 4.97
N THR A 25 12.83 14.48 3.87
CA THR A 25 12.37 15.46 2.91
C THR A 25 11.04 15.05 2.31
N ASP A 26 10.01 15.85 2.54
CA ASP A 26 8.64 15.54 2.13
C ASP A 26 8.31 16.21 0.79
N GLU A 27 8.76 15.60 -0.28
CA GLU A 27 8.53 16.04 -1.65
C GLU A 27 7.46 15.22 -2.37
N GLY A 28 6.79 15.84 -3.34
CA GLY A 28 5.77 15.21 -4.16
C GLY A 28 6.33 14.45 -5.35
N LEU A 29 5.43 13.76 -6.05
CA LEU A 29 5.75 13.02 -7.28
C LEU A 29 6.03 13.97 -8.45
N LEU A 30 6.93 13.55 -9.33
CA LEU A 30 7.12 14.20 -10.63
C LEU A 30 5.87 14.05 -11.51
N PRO A 31 5.55 15.04 -12.38
CA PRO A 31 4.41 14.98 -13.29
C PRO A 31 4.41 13.71 -14.16
N GLU A 32 5.56 13.29 -14.66
CA GLU A 32 5.74 12.10 -15.48
C GLU A 32 5.38 10.84 -14.70
N SER A 33 5.80 10.77 -13.44
CA SER A 33 5.46 9.64 -12.56
C SER A 33 3.97 9.57 -12.23
N VAL A 34 3.31 10.73 -12.10
CA VAL A 34 1.84 10.80 -11.93
C VAL A 34 1.13 10.20 -13.14
N GLU A 35 1.58 10.52 -14.37
CA GLU A 35 0.99 9.97 -15.59
C GLU A 35 1.23 8.45 -15.73
N GLU A 36 2.42 7.97 -15.38
CA GLU A 36 2.73 6.54 -15.35
C GLU A 36 1.80 5.81 -14.36
N LEU A 37 1.64 6.31 -13.15
CA LEU A 37 0.76 5.72 -12.14
C LEU A 37 -0.71 5.72 -12.57
N ARG A 38 -1.18 6.76 -13.25
CA ARG A 38 -2.52 6.79 -13.85
C ARG A 38 -2.69 5.74 -14.96
N GLY A 39 -1.65 5.51 -15.74
CA GLY A 39 -1.61 4.43 -16.72
C GLY A 39 -1.72 3.05 -16.06
N MET A 40 -0.96 2.82 -14.99
CA MET A 40 -1.01 1.60 -14.19
C MET A 40 -2.39 1.39 -13.54
N GLN A 41 -2.98 2.42 -12.97
CA GLN A 41 -4.32 2.36 -12.39
C GLN A 41 -5.36 1.88 -13.41
N LYS A 42 -5.39 2.44 -14.62
CA LYS A 42 -6.29 2.03 -15.70
C LYS A 42 -6.09 0.56 -16.07
N PHE A 43 -4.84 0.10 -16.13
CA PHE A 43 -4.53 -1.29 -16.37
C PHE A 43 -5.09 -2.22 -15.28
N TRP A 44 -4.88 -1.89 -14.00
CA TRP A 44 -5.42 -2.65 -12.87
C TRP A 44 -6.94 -2.70 -12.86
N GLN A 45 -7.61 -1.58 -13.08
CA GLN A 45 -9.07 -1.51 -13.16
C GLN A 45 -9.62 -2.40 -14.29
N LYS A 46 -8.93 -2.41 -15.46
CA LYS A 46 -9.30 -3.28 -16.56
C LYS A 46 -9.14 -4.77 -16.22
N GLN A 47 -8.04 -5.16 -15.57
CA GLN A 47 -7.81 -6.55 -15.13
C GLN A 47 -8.87 -7.02 -14.13
N VAL A 48 -9.20 -6.20 -13.15
CA VAL A 48 -10.23 -6.49 -12.15
C VAL A 48 -11.60 -6.64 -12.80
N SER A 49 -11.95 -5.79 -13.77
CA SER A 49 -13.23 -5.87 -14.49
C SER A 49 -13.30 -7.12 -15.41
N MET A 50 -12.19 -7.54 -16.02
CA MET A 50 -12.15 -8.77 -16.82
C MET A 50 -12.32 -10.02 -15.96
N ASN A 51 -11.65 -10.10 -14.80
CA ASN A 51 -11.78 -11.24 -13.90
C ASN A 51 -13.22 -11.38 -13.33
N ARG A 52 -13.94 -10.27 -13.14
CA ARG A 52 -15.36 -10.32 -12.74
C ARG A 52 -16.26 -10.91 -13.82
N ARG A 53 -16.00 -10.64 -15.10
CA ARG A 53 -16.81 -11.17 -16.22
C ARG A 53 -16.61 -12.67 -16.42
N THR A 54 -15.40 -13.20 -16.28
CA THR A 54 -15.13 -14.63 -16.39
C THR A 54 -15.71 -15.46 -15.25
N ALA A 55 -15.94 -14.86 -14.08
CA ALA A 55 -16.58 -15.51 -12.94
C ALA A 55 -18.11 -15.63 -13.08
N THR A 56 -18.75 -14.76 -13.90
CA THR A 56 -20.20 -14.80 -14.13
C THR A 56 -20.62 -15.68 -15.31
N ASP A 57 -19.69 -16.00 -16.23
CA ASP A 57 -20.00 -16.81 -17.43
C ASP A 57 -19.94 -18.34 -17.18
N SER A 58 -19.56 -18.78 -15.99
CA SER A 58 -19.46 -20.22 -15.66
C SER A 58 -20.64 -20.78 -14.84
N VAL A 59 -21.73 -20.03 -14.66
CA VAL A 59 -22.93 -20.49 -13.97
C VAL A 59 -24.15 -20.32 -14.86
N HIS A 60 -24.26 -21.08 -15.92
CA HIS A 60 -25.51 -21.42 -16.59
C HIS A 60 -25.79 -22.90 -16.41
N ASP A 61 -26.27 -23.26 -15.21
CA ASP A 61 -27.13 -24.41 -15.04
C ASP A 61 -28.49 -23.87 -14.59
N GLU A 62 -29.48 -24.11 -15.45
CA GLU A 62 -30.87 -23.71 -15.27
C GLU A 62 -31.43 -24.35 -13.99
N VAL A 63 -31.64 -23.54 -12.97
CA VAL A 63 -32.55 -23.89 -11.88
C VAL A 63 -33.81 -23.04 -12.02
N GLU A 64 -34.86 -23.64 -12.53
CA GLU A 64 -36.21 -23.11 -12.55
C GLU A 64 -36.72 -22.90 -11.11
N ILE A 65 -36.73 -21.63 -10.64
CA ILE A 65 -37.34 -21.26 -9.36
C ILE A 65 -38.61 -20.47 -9.63
N ALA A 66 -39.72 -21.02 -9.13
CA ALA A 66 -41.06 -20.43 -9.18
C ALA A 66 -41.10 -18.99 -8.57
N PRO A 67 -42.04 -18.13 -9.02
CA PRO A 67 -42.03 -16.71 -8.69
C PRO A 67 -42.58 -16.44 -7.29
N GLY A 68 -41.68 -16.24 -6.33
CA GLY A 68 -41.99 -15.66 -5.03
C GLY A 68 -41.19 -14.33 -4.88
N LYS A 69 -41.92 -13.22 -4.90
CA LYS A 69 -41.36 -11.88 -4.69
C LYS A 69 -40.57 -11.81 -3.38
N ILE A 70 -39.26 -11.70 -3.44
CA ILE A 70 -38.46 -11.13 -2.37
C ILE A 70 -37.97 -9.77 -2.90
N THR A 71 -38.67 -8.71 -2.50
CA THR A 71 -38.22 -7.34 -2.68
C THR A 71 -37.03 -7.11 -1.75
N CYS A 72 -35.85 -7.12 -2.30
CA CYS A 72 -34.65 -6.64 -1.60
C CYS A 72 -34.82 -5.12 -1.46
N ASP A 73 -35.03 -4.67 -0.22
CA ASP A 73 -35.17 -3.24 0.08
C ASP A 73 -33.96 -2.46 -0.41
N GLN A 74 -34.25 -1.44 -1.23
CA GLN A 74 -33.26 -0.52 -1.82
C GLN A 74 -32.54 0.36 -0.79
N HIS A 75 -32.53 -0.01 0.50
CA HIS A 75 -31.95 0.80 1.59
C HIS A 75 -30.52 0.42 1.98
N CYS A 76 -29.93 -0.61 1.37
CA CYS A 76 -28.56 -1.05 1.69
C CYS A 76 -27.45 -0.36 0.85
N GLN A 77 -27.78 0.66 0.05
CA GLN A 77 -26.83 1.24 -0.92
C GLN A 77 -26.28 2.64 -0.59
N LYS A 78 -26.31 3.12 0.67
CA LYS A 78 -25.80 4.48 0.95
C LYS A 78 -24.81 4.63 2.12
N ASN A 79 -24.25 3.57 2.68
CA ASN A 79 -23.09 3.67 3.56
C ASN A 79 -21.99 2.71 3.08
N GLY A 80 -21.44 2.98 1.89
CA GLY A 80 -20.29 2.27 1.35
C GLY A 80 -19.07 2.56 2.22
N SER A 81 -18.85 1.78 3.28
CA SER A 81 -17.53 1.65 3.87
C SER A 81 -16.58 1.24 2.76
N LYS A 82 -15.55 2.05 2.50
CA LYS A 82 -14.49 1.73 1.54
C LYS A 82 -13.96 0.34 1.89
N GLU A 83 -14.30 -0.66 1.10
CA GLU A 83 -14.06 -2.07 1.43
C GLU A 83 -12.57 -2.39 1.39
N GLN A 84 -11.83 -1.75 0.47
CA GLN A 84 -10.38 -1.89 0.34
C GLN A 84 -9.66 -0.87 1.22
N ILE A 85 -8.67 -1.35 1.98
CA ILE A 85 -7.77 -0.51 2.77
C ILE A 85 -6.36 -0.57 2.17
N VAL A 86 -5.71 0.57 2.12
CA VAL A 86 -4.30 0.74 1.75
C VAL A 86 -3.55 1.34 2.93
N TYR A 87 -2.54 0.64 3.41
CA TYR A 87 -1.63 1.14 4.43
C TYR A 87 -0.53 1.96 3.77
N VAL A 88 -0.21 3.11 4.31
CA VAL A 88 0.64 4.06 3.60
C VAL A 88 1.63 4.73 4.55
N SER A 89 2.86 4.97 4.07
CA SER A 89 3.82 5.83 4.73
C SER A 89 3.30 7.27 4.82
N PRO A 90 3.65 8.04 5.89
CA PRO A 90 3.15 9.40 6.09
C PRO A 90 3.63 10.41 5.04
N TYR A 91 4.66 10.10 4.24
CA TYR A 91 5.22 11.04 3.29
C TYR A 91 4.35 11.26 2.05
N LEU A 92 4.31 12.51 1.58
CA LEU A 92 3.48 12.98 0.46
C LEU A 92 3.61 12.08 -0.78
N ARG A 93 4.83 11.70 -1.16
CA ARG A 93 5.08 10.81 -2.32
C ARG A 93 4.37 9.46 -2.23
N ALA A 94 4.29 8.88 -1.02
CA ALA A 94 3.60 7.62 -0.79
C ALA A 94 2.07 7.83 -0.78
N MET A 95 1.60 8.89 -0.15
CA MET A 95 0.18 9.28 -0.12
C MET A 95 -0.34 9.55 -1.53
N GLN A 96 0.37 10.35 -2.33
CA GLN A 96 -0.01 10.62 -3.71
C GLN A 96 -0.04 9.35 -4.58
N THR A 97 0.93 8.45 -4.39
CA THR A 97 0.93 7.15 -5.08
C THR A 97 -0.30 6.32 -4.73
N ALA A 98 -0.64 6.25 -3.44
CA ALA A 98 -1.83 5.53 -2.98
C ALA A 98 -3.13 6.18 -3.48
N ASP A 99 -3.20 7.52 -3.52
CA ASP A 99 -4.36 8.25 -4.04
C ASP A 99 -4.60 8.00 -5.52
N ILE A 100 -3.53 7.95 -6.31
CA ILE A 100 -3.62 7.72 -7.75
C ILE A 100 -3.99 6.27 -8.04
N LEU A 101 -3.33 5.30 -7.40
CA LEU A 101 -3.55 3.88 -7.68
C LEU A 101 -4.88 3.37 -7.12
N PHE A 102 -5.30 3.87 -5.97
CA PHE A 102 -6.46 3.39 -5.20
C PHE A 102 -7.36 4.54 -4.74
N PRO A 103 -7.97 5.31 -5.65
CA PRO A 103 -8.73 6.54 -5.30
C PRO A 103 -9.91 6.27 -4.38
N ASP A 104 -10.54 5.10 -4.51
CA ASP A 104 -11.73 4.73 -3.74
C ASP A 104 -11.42 3.95 -2.45
N ALA A 105 -10.14 3.59 -2.22
CA ALA A 105 -9.73 2.87 -1.02
C ALA A 105 -9.69 3.76 0.22
N GLY A 106 -9.97 3.17 1.38
CA GLY A 106 -9.62 3.77 2.67
C GLY A 106 -8.10 3.76 2.84
N LYS A 107 -7.54 4.80 3.47
CA LYS A 107 -6.10 4.88 3.73
C LYS A 107 -5.85 4.90 5.22
N VAL A 108 -4.88 4.11 5.65
CA VAL A 108 -4.40 4.05 7.04
C VAL A 108 -2.92 4.41 7.01
N GLU A 109 -2.61 5.57 7.58
CA GLU A 109 -1.23 6.04 7.72
C GLU A 109 -0.51 5.26 8.82
N ILE A 110 0.69 4.76 8.51
CA ILE A 110 1.56 4.04 9.43
C ILE A 110 2.90 4.80 9.51
N PRO A 111 3.11 5.63 10.53
CA PRO A 111 4.31 6.45 10.66
C PRO A 111 5.61 5.64 10.68
N GLU A 112 5.57 4.41 11.18
CA GLU A 112 6.71 3.51 11.21
C GLU A 112 7.18 3.05 9.82
N LEU A 113 6.35 3.19 8.79
CA LEU A 113 6.72 2.89 7.39
C LEU A 113 7.41 4.07 6.68
N ALA A 114 7.75 5.14 7.39
CA ALA A 114 8.56 6.24 6.86
C ALA A 114 9.91 5.75 6.32
N GLU A 115 10.50 6.46 5.37
CA GLU A 115 11.84 6.15 4.85
C GLU A 115 12.92 6.37 5.93
N CYS A 116 14.10 5.82 5.71
CA CYS A 116 15.26 5.99 6.57
C CYS A 116 15.60 7.47 6.77
N ARG A 117 15.98 7.84 7.98
CA ARG A 117 16.50 9.19 8.28
C ARG A 117 17.98 9.24 7.95
N PHE A 118 18.33 9.98 6.90
CA PHE A 118 19.70 10.09 6.42
C PHE A 118 20.54 11.16 7.16
N GLY A 119 19.94 11.86 8.16
CA GLY A 119 20.65 12.81 9.00
C GLY A 119 21.32 13.91 8.18
N GLU A 120 22.63 14.11 8.36
CA GLU A 120 23.39 15.17 7.67
C GLU A 120 23.52 14.91 6.15
N PHE A 121 23.25 13.69 5.68
CA PHE A 121 23.27 13.37 4.24
C PHE A 121 21.89 13.52 3.57
N GLU A 122 20.90 13.97 4.34
CA GLU A 122 19.56 14.23 3.81
C GLU A 122 19.61 15.15 2.60
N TYR A 123 18.97 14.72 1.52
CA TYR A 123 18.87 15.41 0.24
C TYR A 123 20.20 15.67 -0.48
N MET A 124 21.28 15.01 -0.10
CA MET A 124 22.55 14.99 -0.82
C MET A 124 22.64 13.77 -1.75
N ASN A 125 23.45 13.88 -2.80
CA ASN A 125 23.77 12.76 -3.68
C ASN A 125 25.22 12.29 -3.51
N TYR A 126 25.57 11.18 -4.14
CA TYR A 126 26.90 10.57 -4.02
C TYR A 126 28.03 11.49 -4.54
N ALA A 127 27.77 12.36 -5.52
CA ALA A 127 28.77 13.28 -6.05
C ALA A 127 29.07 14.40 -5.06
N GLU A 128 28.04 14.93 -4.38
CA GLU A 128 28.17 15.94 -3.32
C GLU A 128 28.83 15.37 -2.07
N LEU A 129 28.63 14.08 -1.78
CA LEU A 129 29.23 13.39 -0.64
C LEU A 129 30.63 12.85 -0.92
N ASN A 130 31.10 12.91 -2.15
CA ASN A 130 32.43 12.43 -2.51
C ASN A 130 33.53 13.19 -1.75
N GLY A 131 34.43 12.43 -1.09
CA GLY A 131 35.47 13.00 -0.24
C GLY A 131 35.04 13.33 1.21
N ASN A 132 33.76 13.16 1.54
CA ASN A 132 33.30 13.29 2.91
C ASN A 132 33.76 12.05 3.72
N PRO A 133 34.51 12.23 4.84
CA PRO A 133 35.06 11.09 5.60
C PRO A 133 33.97 10.25 6.29
N ASP A 134 32.86 10.84 6.67
CA ASP A 134 31.75 10.12 7.30
C ASP A 134 31.01 9.28 6.27
N TYR A 135 30.85 9.81 5.05
CA TYR A 135 30.29 9.04 3.95
C TYR A 135 31.20 7.88 3.54
N GLN A 136 32.53 8.10 3.51
CA GLN A 136 33.46 7.01 3.24
C GLN A 136 33.39 5.92 4.31
N ARG A 137 33.31 6.27 5.60
CA ARG A 137 33.10 5.28 6.68
C ARG A 137 31.81 4.49 6.52
N TYR A 138 30.74 5.15 6.12
CA TYR A 138 29.48 4.46 5.83
C TYR A 138 29.64 3.45 4.69
N ILE A 139 30.27 3.84 3.58
CA ILE A 139 30.54 2.94 2.45
C ILE A 139 31.45 1.76 2.87
N ASP A 140 32.55 2.04 3.56
CA ASP A 140 33.53 1.03 4.00
C ASP A 140 32.91 0.02 4.99
N SER A 141 31.91 0.45 5.75
CA SER A 141 31.14 -0.42 6.67
C SER A 141 30.12 -1.31 5.96
N GLY A 142 29.95 -1.18 4.64
CA GLY A 142 28.88 -1.84 3.91
C GLY A 142 27.47 -1.35 4.32
N GLY A 143 27.36 -0.09 4.75
CA GLY A 143 26.09 0.51 5.16
C GLY A 143 25.60 0.09 6.55
N THR A 144 26.49 -0.40 7.41
CA THR A 144 26.13 -0.83 8.77
C THR A 144 26.26 0.28 9.82
N THR A 145 27.11 1.29 9.58
CA THR A 145 27.20 2.47 10.46
C THR A 145 26.04 3.42 10.22
N ALA A 146 25.65 4.18 11.26
CA ALA A 146 24.63 5.22 11.09
C ALA A 146 25.13 6.36 10.19
N PHE A 147 24.21 6.99 9.51
CA PHE A 147 24.44 8.33 8.97
C PHE A 147 24.60 9.33 10.14
N PRO A 148 25.49 10.32 10.06
CA PRO A 148 25.60 11.34 11.10
C PRO A 148 24.23 12.01 11.37
N GLY A 149 23.74 11.92 12.61
CA GLY A 149 22.40 12.41 12.97
C GLY A 149 21.22 11.64 12.38
N GLY A 150 21.48 10.53 11.70
CA GLY A 150 20.45 9.68 11.07
C GLY A 150 20.19 8.38 11.84
N GLU A 151 19.51 7.44 11.20
CA GLU A 151 19.24 6.10 11.73
C GLU A 151 20.34 5.11 11.37
N THR A 152 20.63 4.18 12.27
CA THR A 152 21.34 2.94 11.92
C THR A 152 20.42 2.02 11.11
N LYS A 153 21.00 1.08 10.38
CA LYS A 153 20.23 0.03 9.69
C LYS A 153 19.36 -0.78 10.67
N ALA A 154 19.86 -1.06 11.87
CA ALA A 154 19.12 -1.79 12.90
C ALA A 154 17.89 -1.00 13.39
N GLU A 155 18.09 0.27 13.77
CA GLU A 155 16.98 1.14 14.22
C GLU A 155 15.91 1.29 13.14
N PHE A 156 16.31 1.50 11.90
CA PHE A 156 15.41 1.58 10.76
C PHE A 156 14.61 0.28 10.60
N THR A 157 15.31 -0.88 10.58
CA THR A 157 14.66 -2.19 10.44
C THR A 157 13.68 -2.46 11.57
N ASP A 158 14.08 -2.21 12.82
CA ASP A 158 13.21 -2.41 13.99
C ASP A 158 11.95 -1.51 13.94
N ARG A 159 12.11 -0.26 13.47
CA ARG A 159 10.98 0.64 13.29
C ARG A 159 10.03 0.15 12.21
N VAL A 160 10.55 -0.25 11.06
CA VAL A 160 9.75 -0.77 9.94
C VAL A 160 9.03 -2.06 10.34
N MET A 161 9.69 -2.98 11.05
CA MET A 161 9.05 -4.20 11.54
C MET A 161 7.88 -3.92 12.47
N ARG A 162 8.00 -2.95 13.40
CA ARG A 162 6.86 -2.50 14.21
C ARG A 162 5.73 -1.92 13.34
N GLY A 163 6.07 -1.26 12.23
CA GLY A 163 5.09 -0.80 11.25
C GLY A 163 4.30 -1.94 10.61
N PHE A 164 5.00 -2.99 10.18
CA PHE A 164 4.35 -4.20 9.64
C PHE A 164 3.48 -4.91 10.68
N GLU A 165 3.93 -5.03 11.93
CA GLU A 165 3.12 -5.59 13.01
C GLU A 165 1.80 -4.83 13.19
N LYS A 166 1.83 -3.49 13.17
CA LYS A 166 0.61 -2.66 13.22
C LYS A 166 -0.32 -2.92 12.04
N VAL A 167 0.23 -3.01 10.83
CA VAL A 167 -0.54 -3.34 9.62
C VAL A 167 -1.25 -4.67 9.77
N PHE A 168 -0.56 -5.71 10.23
CA PHE A 168 -1.16 -7.04 10.37
C PHE A 168 -2.23 -7.09 11.45
N VAL A 169 -2.00 -6.45 12.60
CA VAL A 169 -2.99 -6.36 13.69
C VAL A 169 -4.26 -5.64 13.23
N ASP A 170 -4.12 -4.51 12.53
CA ASP A 170 -5.29 -3.77 12.01
C ASP A 170 -6.01 -4.56 10.92
N ALA A 171 -5.29 -5.22 10.00
CA ALA A 171 -5.88 -6.03 8.95
C ALA A 171 -6.66 -7.22 9.52
N GLU A 172 -6.12 -7.94 10.51
CA GLU A 172 -6.80 -9.04 11.19
C GLU A 172 -8.06 -8.57 11.93
N SER A 173 -7.98 -7.45 12.65
CA SER A 173 -9.13 -6.86 13.34
C SER A 173 -10.27 -6.49 12.38
N ARG A 174 -9.94 -5.91 11.22
CA ARG A 174 -10.94 -5.57 10.18
C ARG A 174 -11.58 -6.80 9.58
N GLU A 175 -10.80 -7.84 9.35
CA GLU A 175 -11.30 -9.09 8.79
C GLU A 175 -12.26 -9.80 9.77
N GLU A 176 -11.93 -9.82 11.05
CA GLU A 176 -12.81 -10.33 12.10
C GLU A 176 -14.11 -9.54 12.19
N GLN A 177 -14.04 -8.21 12.13
CA GLN A 177 -15.24 -7.36 12.11
C GLN A 177 -16.13 -7.61 10.89
N LYS A 178 -15.55 -7.90 9.72
CA LYS A 178 -16.31 -8.28 8.51
C LYS A 178 -17.03 -9.60 8.72
N ARG A 179 -16.36 -10.62 9.26
CA ARG A 179 -16.96 -11.93 9.56
C ARG A 179 -18.14 -11.80 10.49
N LEU A 180 -17.99 -11.07 11.59
CA LEU A 180 -19.08 -10.84 12.56
C LEU A 180 -20.29 -10.11 11.96
N ARG A 181 -20.10 -9.24 10.97
CA ARG A 181 -21.19 -8.57 10.25
C ARG A 181 -21.89 -9.50 9.25
N CYS A 182 -21.15 -10.41 8.61
CA CYS A 182 -21.71 -11.34 7.64
C CYS A 182 -22.55 -12.44 8.32
N ASP A 183 -22.19 -12.89 9.52
CA ASP A 183 -22.95 -13.93 10.26
C ASP A 183 -24.37 -13.49 10.65
N VAL A 184 -24.64 -12.19 10.64
CA VAL A 184 -26.00 -11.64 10.92
C VAL A 184 -26.89 -11.59 9.67
N SER A 185 -26.34 -11.73 8.45
CA SER A 185 -27.09 -11.40 7.21
C SER A 185 -27.20 -12.48 6.14
N SER A 186 -26.61 -13.64 6.19
CA SER A 186 -26.97 -14.76 5.29
C SER A 186 -25.92 -15.89 5.26
N ARG A 187 -26.39 -17.12 5.45
CA ARG A 187 -25.74 -18.34 5.04
C ARG A 187 -25.88 -18.49 3.51
N ILE A 188 -24.93 -17.99 2.75
CA ILE A 188 -24.63 -18.49 1.41
C ILE A 188 -23.11 -18.42 1.26
N GLU A 189 -22.46 -19.57 1.34
CA GLU A 189 -21.05 -19.75 1.00
C GLU A 189 -20.87 -19.57 -0.50
N THR A 190 -20.14 -18.55 -0.88
CA THR A 190 -19.38 -18.57 -2.14
C THR A 190 -17.95 -18.18 -1.81
N ALA A 191 -17.09 -19.19 -1.87
CA ALA A 191 -15.63 -19.04 -1.76
C ALA A 191 -15.11 -18.28 -2.98
N HIS A 192 -15.20 -16.96 -2.96
CA HIS A 192 -14.52 -16.09 -3.91
C HIS A 192 -13.39 -15.40 -3.17
N THR A 193 -12.14 -15.70 -3.55
CA THR A 193 -10.96 -14.92 -3.21
C THR A 193 -11.18 -13.49 -3.72
N SER A 194 -11.77 -12.66 -2.87
CA SER A 194 -11.99 -11.25 -3.21
C SER A 194 -10.68 -10.48 -2.99
N LEU A 195 -10.54 -9.31 -3.65
CA LEU A 195 -9.45 -8.38 -3.38
C LEU A 195 -9.39 -7.97 -1.89
N SER A 196 -10.42 -8.27 -1.10
CA SER A 196 -10.50 -8.01 0.33
C SER A 196 -9.44 -8.77 1.16
N ASP A 197 -8.92 -9.90 0.64
CA ASP A 197 -7.89 -10.71 1.31
C ASP A 197 -6.46 -10.22 1.00
N THR A 198 -6.32 -9.09 0.32
CA THR A 198 -5.05 -8.52 -0.06
C THR A 198 -4.71 -7.32 0.82
N ILE A 199 -3.61 -7.41 1.55
CA ILE A 199 -3.00 -6.29 2.28
C ILE A 199 -2.15 -5.50 1.31
N ILE A 200 -2.47 -4.22 1.10
CA ILE A 200 -1.74 -3.32 0.21
C ILE A 200 -0.98 -2.32 1.07
N ILE A 201 0.32 -2.20 0.82
CA ILE A 201 1.20 -1.28 1.54
C ILE A 201 1.94 -0.42 0.52
N VAL A 202 1.87 0.90 0.66
CA VAL A 202 2.62 1.87 -0.15
C VAL A 202 3.67 2.54 0.71
N ALA A 203 4.94 2.34 0.39
CA ALA A 203 6.06 2.81 1.19
C ALA A 203 7.29 3.16 0.31
N HIS A 204 8.50 2.94 0.81
CA HIS A 204 9.76 3.40 0.23
C HIS A 204 10.66 2.22 -0.15
N GLY A 205 11.72 2.51 -0.93
CA GLY A 205 12.67 1.49 -1.36
C GLY A 205 13.45 0.82 -0.23
N GLY A 206 13.76 1.58 0.82
CA GLY A 206 14.42 1.04 2.02
C GLY A 206 13.49 0.21 2.91
N THR A 207 12.17 0.48 2.84
CA THR A 207 11.14 -0.20 3.65
C THR A 207 10.73 -1.55 3.03
N ILE A 208 10.85 -1.70 1.72
CA ILE A 208 10.46 -2.88 0.92
C ILE A 208 11.66 -3.79 0.67
#